data_a4fd30725119cb66cb871c2e4a27554b
#
_entry.id   a4fd30725119cb66cb871c2e4a27554b
#
_cell.length_a   1.000
_cell.length_b   1.000
_cell.length_c   1.000
_cell.angle_alpha   90.00
_cell.angle_beta   90.00
_cell.angle_gamma   90.00
#
_symmetry.space_group_name_H-M   'P 1'
#
loop_
_entity.id
_entity.type
_entity.pdbx_description
1 polymer ?
#
loop_
_entity_poly.entity_id
_entity_poly.type
_entity_poly.pdbx_seq_one_letter_code
_entity_poly.pdbx_strand_id
1 'polypeptide(L)'
;MTDLERVLKNSLHNFKNTKETCKKFCNNTIVLTATTFERVFKNYSESNGNMIDKIYRVIVTIDGQTRFEHYGKDANEMNNQYLLALDMCQN
;
A
#
# COMPACT_ATOMS: atom_id res chain seq x y z
N MET A 1 4.20 9.71 -9.27
CA MET A 1 4.82 8.59 -8.52
C MET A 1 6.33 8.73 -8.61
N THR A 2 7.02 8.63 -7.48
CA THR A 2 8.48 8.77 -7.43
C THR A 2 9.18 7.52 -7.98
N ASP A 3 10.50 7.62 -8.23
CA ASP A 3 11.27 6.47 -8.69
C ASP A 3 11.31 5.37 -7.64
N LEU A 4 11.40 5.71 -6.36
CA LEU A 4 11.36 4.75 -5.26
C LEU A 4 10.03 4.00 -5.25
N GLU A 5 8.91 4.71 -5.40
CA GLU A 5 7.58 4.09 -5.44
C GLU A 5 7.45 3.14 -6.62
N ARG A 6 8.01 3.52 -7.76
CA ARG A 6 8.00 2.67 -8.96
C ARG A 6 8.77 1.37 -8.72
N VAL A 7 9.92 1.45 -8.05
CA VAL A 7 10.70 0.27 -7.67
C VAL A 7 9.89 -0.63 -6.74
N LEU A 8 9.23 -0.04 -5.73
CA LEU A 8 8.42 -0.80 -4.80
C LEU A 8 7.25 -1.49 -5.50
N LYS A 9 6.55 -0.77 -6.37
CA LYS A 9 5.45 -1.33 -7.15
C LYS A 9 5.91 -2.51 -8.00
N ASN A 10 7.06 -2.39 -8.66
CA ASN A 10 7.58 -3.44 -9.53
C ASN A 10 8.05 -4.67 -8.77
N SER A 11 8.34 -4.54 -7.47
CA SER A 11 8.78 -5.67 -6.64
C SER A 11 7.63 -6.43 -6.01
N LEU A 12 6.39 -5.96 -6.11
CA LEU A 12 5.23 -6.57 -5.43
C LEU A 12 4.97 -8.00 -5.84
N HIS A 13 5.39 -8.43 -7.02
CA HIS A 13 5.21 -9.81 -7.46
C HIS A 13 5.94 -10.83 -6.58
N ASN A 14 6.91 -10.39 -5.77
CA ASN A 14 7.63 -11.23 -4.80
C ASN A 14 6.98 -11.22 -3.42
N PHE A 15 5.87 -10.50 -3.25
CA PHE A 15 5.21 -10.30 -1.96
C PHE A 15 3.82 -10.93 -2.00
N LYS A 16 3.28 -11.20 -0.80
CA LYS A 16 1.89 -11.65 -0.65
C LYS A 16 1.04 -10.52 -0.09
N ASN A 17 -0.17 -10.39 -0.60
CA ASN A 17 -1.18 -9.51 -0.02
C ASN A 17 -1.65 -10.14 1.29
N THR A 18 -1.35 -9.52 2.43
CA THR A 18 -1.69 -10.06 3.74
C THR A 18 -2.83 -9.31 4.41
N LYS A 19 -3.09 -8.09 3.99
CA LYS A 19 -4.18 -7.29 4.56
C LYS A 19 -4.64 -6.26 3.53
N GLU A 20 -5.93 -6.19 3.34
CA GLU A 20 -6.51 -5.18 2.44
C GLU A 20 -7.78 -4.63 3.06
N THR A 21 -7.91 -3.30 3.06
CA THR A 21 -9.13 -2.61 3.44
C THR A 21 -9.64 -1.82 2.27
N CYS A 22 -10.95 -1.80 2.10
CA CYS A 22 -11.60 -1.10 0.99
C CYS A 22 -12.77 -0.29 1.54
N LYS A 23 -12.80 1.00 1.23
CA LYS A 23 -13.93 1.87 1.58
C LYS A 23 -14.49 2.48 0.31
N LYS A 24 -15.80 2.53 0.23
CA LYS A 24 -16.51 3.04 -0.94
C LYS A 24 -17.32 4.27 -0.56
N PHE A 25 -17.31 5.26 -1.45
CA PHE A 25 -18.01 6.54 -1.26
C PHE A 25 -18.79 6.88 -2.52
N CYS A 26 -19.77 7.77 -2.39
CA CYS A 26 -20.54 8.31 -3.52
C CYS A 26 -21.11 7.19 -4.40
N ASN A 27 -21.90 6.28 -3.81
CA ASN A 27 -22.51 5.15 -4.51
C ASN A 27 -21.48 4.29 -5.25
N ASN A 28 -20.35 4.02 -4.58
CA ASN A 28 -19.26 3.19 -5.10
C ASN A 28 -18.47 3.83 -6.25
N THR A 29 -18.70 5.11 -6.54
CA THR A 29 -17.96 5.85 -7.56
C THR A 29 -16.51 6.10 -7.13
N ILE A 30 -16.30 6.33 -5.82
CA ILE A 30 -14.99 6.59 -5.23
C ILE A 30 -14.62 5.40 -4.35
N VAL A 31 -13.47 4.81 -4.59
CA VAL A 31 -12.99 3.64 -3.83
C VAL A 31 -11.60 3.92 -3.28
N LEU A 32 -11.46 3.80 -1.96
CA LEU A 32 -10.18 3.91 -1.27
C LEU A 32 -9.75 2.52 -0.84
N THR A 33 -8.58 2.08 -1.30
CA THR A 33 -8.01 0.78 -0.96
C THR A 33 -6.65 0.95 -0.31
N ALA A 34 -6.46 0.33 0.84
CA ALA A 34 -5.15 0.27 1.51
C ALA A 34 -4.75 -1.20 1.63
N THR A 35 -3.56 -1.52 1.17
CA THR A 35 -3.08 -2.89 1.09
C THR A 35 -1.71 -3.01 1.74
N THR A 36 -1.51 -4.08 2.50
CA THR A 36 -0.21 -4.46 3.05
C THR A 36 0.27 -5.70 2.31
N PHE A 37 1.49 -5.63 1.81
CA PHE A 37 2.16 -6.76 1.15
C PHE A 37 3.33 -7.18 2.03
N GLU A 38 3.54 -8.48 2.20
CA GLU A 38 4.62 -9.00 3.03
C GLU A 38 5.40 -10.08 2.30
N ARG A 39 6.69 -10.10 2.60
CA ARG A 39 7.60 -11.15 2.16
C ARG A 39 8.43 -11.60 3.35
N VAL A 40 8.44 -12.90 3.59
CA VAL A 40 9.29 -13.51 4.64
C VAL A 40 10.51 -14.09 3.96
N PHE A 41 11.69 -13.80 4.49
CA PHE A 41 12.93 -14.38 4.00
C PHE A 41 13.86 -14.67 5.17
N LYS A 42 14.74 -15.65 4.98
CA LYS A 42 15.72 -16.02 5.99
C LYS A 42 16.90 -15.06 5.95
N ASN A 43 17.29 -14.59 7.13
CA ASN A 43 18.53 -13.87 7.30
C ASN A 43 19.57 -14.84 7.83
N TYR A 44 20.48 -15.31 6.98
CA TYR A 44 21.48 -16.30 7.33
C TYR A 44 22.58 -15.76 8.26
N SER A 45 22.64 -14.45 8.43
CA SER A 45 23.62 -13.84 9.35
C SER A 45 23.16 -13.83 10.81
N GLU A 46 21.89 -14.19 11.07
CA GLU A 46 21.31 -14.18 12.43
C GLU A 46 20.76 -15.56 12.78
N SER A 47 20.93 -15.95 14.05
CA SER A 47 20.47 -17.24 14.54
C SER A 47 18.94 -17.40 14.56
N ASN A 48 18.19 -16.31 14.56
CA ASN A 48 16.73 -16.31 14.61
C ASN A 48 16.05 -16.22 13.24
N GLY A 49 16.77 -16.10 12.22
CA GLY A 49 16.51 -16.52 10.89
C GLY A 49 15.48 -15.82 10.02
N ASN A 50 14.37 -15.32 10.52
CA ASN A 50 13.31 -14.83 9.66
C ASN A 50 13.16 -13.30 9.76
N MET A 51 13.19 -12.64 8.61
CA MET A 51 12.86 -11.22 8.49
C MET A 51 11.58 -11.06 7.69
N ILE A 52 10.78 -10.08 8.08
CA ILE A 52 9.57 -9.73 7.34
C ILE A 52 9.80 -8.39 6.67
N ASP A 53 9.64 -8.38 5.35
CA ASP A 53 9.71 -7.16 4.56
C ASP A 53 8.28 -6.78 4.18
N LYS A 54 7.92 -5.50 4.32
CA LYS A 54 6.58 -5.01 4.07
C LYS A 54 6.59 -3.85 3.10
N ILE A 55 5.59 -3.85 2.22
CA ILE A 55 5.28 -2.72 1.35
C ILE A 55 3.82 -2.38 1.59
N TYR A 56 3.55 -1.09 1.77
CA TYR A 56 2.20 -0.56 1.92
C TYR A 56 1.78 0.18 0.67
N ARG A 57 0.52 0.05 0.29
CA ARG A 57 -0.05 0.74 -0.87
C ARG A 57 -1.36 1.40 -0.49
N VAL A 58 -1.54 2.65 -0.91
CA VAL A 58 -2.82 3.37 -0.82
C VAL A 58 -3.22 3.80 -2.22
N ILE A 59 -4.43 3.45 -2.64
CA ILE A 59 -4.96 3.79 -3.96
C ILE A 59 -6.35 4.38 -3.80
N VAL A 60 -6.62 5.47 -4.52
CA VAL A 60 -7.99 6.00 -4.70
C VAL A 60 -8.33 5.93 -6.18
N THR A 61 -9.46 5.32 -6.48
CA THR A 61 -10.03 5.31 -7.83
C THR A 61 -11.32 6.12 -7.83
N ILE A 62 -11.53 6.87 -8.90
CA ILE A 62 -12.76 7.63 -9.14
C ILE A 62 -13.26 7.26 -10.53
N ASP A 63 -14.48 6.75 -10.62
CA ASP A 63 -15.08 6.26 -11.87
C ASP A 63 -14.18 5.22 -12.56
N GLY A 64 -13.54 4.36 -11.76
CA GLY A 64 -12.67 3.30 -12.26
C GLY A 64 -11.27 3.75 -12.67
N GLN A 65 -10.95 5.02 -12.52
CA GLN A 65 -9.64 5.56 -12.87
C GLN A 65 -8.84 5.85 -11.61
N THR A 66 -7.57 5.45 -11.60
CA THR A 66 -6.66 5.72 -10.48
C THR A 66 -6.33 7.21 -10.42
N ARG A 67 -6.68 7.86 -9.31
CA ARG A 67 -6.44 9.29 -9.09
C ARG A 67 -5.37 9.55 -8.04
N PHE A 68 -5.09 8.56 -7.20
CA PHE A 68 -4.07 8.65 -6.16
C PHE A 68 -3.47 7.27 -6.03
N GLU A 69 -2.15 7.20 -5.99
CA GLU A 69 -1.44 5.94 -5.83
C GLU A 69 -0.13 6.21 -5.10
N HIS A 70 0.06 5.55 -3.96
CA HIS A 70 1.26 5.75 -3.15
C HIS A 70 1.76 4.42 -2.61
N TYR A 71 3.07 4.25 -2.64
CA TYR A 71 3.76 3.06 -2.14
C TYR A 71 4.84 3.49 -1.15
N GLY A 72 5.02 2.71 -0.08
CA GLY A 72 6.07 3.00 0.88
C GLY A 72 6.32 1.83 1.81
N LYS A 73 7.38 1.92 2.59
CA LYS A 73 7.80 0.87 3.54
C LYS A 73 7.60 1.30 4.99
N ASP A 74 7.29 2.56 5.26
CA ASP A 74 7.10 3.09 6.60
C ASP A 74 5.60 3.14 6.92
N ALA A 75 5.20 2.43 7.98
CA ALA A 75 3.80 2.37 8.40
C ALA A 75 3.25 3.73 8.81
N ASN A 76 4.05 4.57 9.48
CA ASN A 76 3.60 5.89 9.90
C ASN A 76 3.37 6.82 8.71
N GLU A 77 4.28 6.80 7.75
CA GLU A 77 4.13 7.56 6.51
C GLU A 77 2.88 7.12 5.76
N MET A 78 2.66 5.80 5.67
CA MET A 78 1.49 5.28 4.96
C MET A 78 0.19 5.63 5.67
N ASN A 79 0.20 5.68 7.00
CA ASN A 79 -0.98 6.15 7.74
C ASN A 79 -1.29 7.60 7.38
N ASN A 80 -0.28 8.46 7.27
CA ASN A 80 -0.47 9.85 6.87
C ASN A 80 -1.02 9.94 5.44
N GLN A 81 -0.51 9.13 4.53
CA GLN A 81 -1.01 9.08 3.14
C GLN A 81 -2.45 8.57 3.09
N TYR A 82 -2.78 7.59 3.94
CA TYR A 82 -4.14 7.09 4.06
C TYR A 82 -5.11 8.19 4.50
N LEU A 83 -4.72 8.99 5.51
CA LEU A 83 -5.55 10.09 6.00
C LEU A 83 -5.75 11.16 4.94
N LEU A 84 -4.72 11.47 4.16
CA LEU A 84 -4.84 12.41 3.03
C LEU A 84 -5.79 11.86 1.97
N ALA A 85 -5.67 10.58 1.65
CA ALA A 85 -6.54 9.94 0.68
C ALA A 85 -7.99 9.90 1.16
N LEU A 86 -8.19 9.62 2.44
CA LEU A 86 -9.53 9.60 3.05
C LEU A 86 -10.18 10.99 2.96
N ASP A 87 -9.43 12.04 3.27
CA ASP A 87 -9.91 13.42 3.15
C ASP A 87 -10.31 13.74 1.70
N MET A 88 -9.50 13.31 0.75
CA MET A 88 -9.80 13.48 -0.67
C MET A 88 -11.11 12.78 -1.08
N CYS A 89 -11.39 11.62 -0.49
CA CYS A 89 -12.61 10.87 -0.82
C CYS A 89 -13.87 11.49 -0.23
N GLN A 90 -13.75 12.24 0.86
CA GLN A 90 -14.87 12.81 1.60
C GLN A 90 -15.22 14.22 1.16
N ASN A 91 -14.39 14.85 0.36
CA ASN A 91 -14.61 16.24 -0.09
C ASN A 91 -15.16 16.32 -1.51
#